data_ccd1d3c932820e9b80014b605f8def16
#
_entry.id   ccd1d3c932820e9b80014b605f8def16
#
_cell.length_a   1.000
_cell.length_b   1.000
_cell.length_c   1.000
_cell.angle_alpha   90.00
_cell.angle_beta   90.00
_cell.angle_gamma   90.00
#
_symmetry.space_group_name_H-M   'P 1'
#
loop_
_entity.id
_entity.type
_entity.pdbx_description
1 polymer ?
#
loop_
_entity_poly.entity_id
_entity_poly.type
_entity_poly.pdbx_seq_one_letter_code
_entity_poly.pdbx_strand_id
1 'polypeptide(L)'
;PRPRVNLSTGELAALGCAFLWALNGLLLRTQSAKIPPATMNATRCAVAGGIFLLILPFDSSFSDLLQVPLKEWGLLFFSVTIGIAVGDTLYLVALKEIGISRAIALSGTFPLTTMLWEAVLLDHPPSSSLLTGSLLVAAGVVFLSRQASPGATAADVPVRLKLGVFLSLVASLFWGLSSV
;
A
#
# COMPACT_ATOMS: atom_id res chain seq x y z
N PRO A 1 -15.15 -3.11 36.25
CA PRO A 1 -14.57 -1.95 35.58
C PRO A 1 -14.06 -2.39 34.21
N ARG A 2 -14.64 -1.81 33.15
CA ARG A 2 -14.16 -2.08 31.79
C ARG A 2 -12.80 -1.38 31.64
N PRO A 3 -11.76 -2.03 31.11
CA PRO A 3 -10.50 -1.36 30.84
C PRO A 3 -10.78 -0.20 29.86
N ARG A 4 -10.36 1.01 30.23
CA ARG A 4 -10.36 2.13 29.32
C ARG A 4 -9.29 1.85 28.28
N VAL A 5 -9.69 1.61 27.04
CA VAL A 5 -8.74 1.53 25.91
C VAL A 5 -8.27 2.96 25.66
N ASN A 6 -7.16 3.34 26.27
CA ASN A 6 -6.49 4.57 25.90
C ASN A 6 -5.67 4.29 24.63
N LEU A 7 -6.19 4.73 23.50
CA LEU A 7 -5.45 4.67 22.24
C LEU A 7 -4.17 5.50 22.36
N SER A 8 -3.06 4.89 22.02
CA SER A 8 -1.76 5.57 21.91
C SER A 8 -1.76 6.51 20.71
N THR A 9 -0.87 7.51 20.70
CA THR A 9 -0.68 8.41 19.55
C THR A 9 -0.39 7.64 18.27
N GLY A 10 0.36 6.52 18.35
CA GLY A 10 0.65 5.66 17.22
C GLY A 10 -0.59 4.95 16.66
N GLU A 11 -1.47 4.47 17.53
CA GLU A 11 -2.73 3.81 17.10
C GLU A 11 -3.69 4.82 16.44
N LEU A 12 -3.76 6.05 16.96
CA LEU A 12 -4.55 7.12 16.34
C LEU A 12 -3.97 7.52 14.97
N ALA A 13 -2.64 7.61 14.85
CA ALA A 13 -1.98 7.87 13.58
C ALA A 13 -2.23 6.74 12.56
N ALA A 14 -2.18 5.48 13.00
CA ALA A 14 -2.47 4.33 12.14
C ALA A 14 -3.92 4.33 11.63
N LEU A 15 -4.90 4.66 12.49
CA LEU A 15 -6.30 4.84 12.09
C LEU A 15 -6.46 5.99 11.08
N GLY A 16 -5.77 7.11 11.32
CA GLY A 16 -5.75 8.24 10.39
C GLY A 16 -5.18 7.85 9.02
N CYS A 17 -4.07 7.13 8.99
CA CYS A 17 -3.48 6.59 7.75
C CYS A 17 -4.46 5.67 7.02
N ALA A 18 -5.12 4.75 7.74
CA ALA A 18 -6.10 3.84 7.15
C ALA A 18 -7.29 4.59 6.52
N PHE A 19 -7.78 5.62 7.20
CA PHE A 19 -8.85 6.49 6.69
C PHE A 19 -8.42 7.24 5.43
N LEU A 20 -7.25 7.88 5.46
CA LEU A 20 -6.70 8.59 4.30
C LEU A 20 -6.42 7.65 3.12
N TRP A 21 -5.98 6.42 3.41
CA TRP A 21 -5.80 5.40 2.37
C TRP A 21 -7.12 5.00 1.72
N ALA A 22 -8.18 4.82 2.51
CA ALA A 22 -9.51 4.53 1.99
C ALA A 22 -10.05 5.68 1.11
N LEU A 23 -9.89 6.93 1.55
CA LEU A 23 -10.27 8.11 0.78
C LEU A 23 -9.49 8.23 -0.53
N ASN A 24 -8.18 7.98 -0.49
CA ASN A 24 -7.34 7.90 -1.68
C ASN A 24 -7.84 6.83 -2.66
N GLY A 25 -8.26 5.66 -2.17
CA GLY A 25 -8.86 4.61 -3.00
C GLY A 25 -10.11 5.07 -3.75
N LEU A 26 -10.98 5.84 -3.09
CA LEU A 26 -12.17 6.44 -3.75
C LEU A 26 -11.77 7.42 -4.86
N LEU A 27 -10.81 8.30 -4.59
CA LEU A 27 -10.29 9.24 -5.59
C LEU A 27 -9.66 8.51 -6.78
N LEU A 28 -8.85 7.50 -6.53
CA LEU A 28 -8.25 6.68 -7.59
C LEU A 28 -9.29 6.00 -8.46
N ARG A 29 -10.38 5.50 -7.87
CA ARG A 29 -11.48 4.91 -8.61
C ARG A 29 -12.09 5.88 -9.62
N THR A 30 -12.32 7.14 -9.23
CA THR A 30 -12.93 8.14 -10.10
C THR A 30 -12.02 8.58 -11.25
N GLN A 31 -10.70 8.52 -11.06
CA GLN A 31 -9.70 8.99 -12.02
C GLN A 31 -9.12 7.88 -12.90
N SER A 32 -9.17 6.62 -12.43
CA SER A 32 -8.52 5.48 -13.09
C SER A 32 -8.98 5.25 -14.54
N ALA A 33 -10.22 5.61 -14.89
CA ALA A 33 -10.73 5.49 -16.26
C ALA A 33 -10.16 6.55 -17.21
N LYS A 34 -9.72 7.70 -16.68
CA LYS A 34 -9.36 8.89 -17.47
C LYS A 34 -7.85 9.10 -17.60
N ILE A 35 -7.09 8.68 -16.60
CA ILE A 35 -5.66 8.98 -16.48
C ILE A 35 -4.84 7.69 -16.58
N PRO A 36 -3.72 7.66 -17.33
CA PRO A 36 -2.79 6.54 -17.34
C PRO A 36 -2.22 6.25 -15.95
N PRO A 37 -2.04 4.97 -15.56
CA PRO A 37 -1.53 4.60 -14.24
C PRO A 37 -0.22 5.28 -13.85
N ALA A 38 0.75 5.30 -14.76
CA ALA A 38 2.05 5.93 -14.52
C ALA A 38 1.92 7.44 -14.28
N THR A 39 1.10 8.14 -15.06
CA THR A 39 0.84 9.58 -14.87
C THR A 39 0.16 9.84 -13.53
N MET A 40 -0.82 9.02 -13.17
CA MET A 40 -1.53 9.15 -11.89
C MET A 40 -0.56 8.94 -10.71
N ASN A 41 0.30 7.93 -10.78
CA ASN A 41 1.31 7.67 -9.76
C ASN A 41 2.33 8.81 -9.66
N ALA A 42 2.89 9.25 -10.80
CA ALA A 42 3.84 10.36 -10.85
C ALA A 42 3.25 11.65 -10.27
N THR A 43 2.00 11.98 -10.58
CA THR A 43 1.33 13.17 -10.04
C THR A 43 1.17 13.08 -8.51
N ARG A 44 0.74 11.94 -7.99
CA ARG A 44 0.64 11.70 -6.54
C ARG A 44 1.98 11.88 -5.85
N CYS A 45 3.03 11.27 -6.40
CA CYS A 45 4.39 11.38 -5.85
C CYS A 45 4.91 12.81 -5.90
N ALA A 46 4.67 13.54 -7.00
CA ALA A 46 5.08 14.93 -7.14
C ALA A 46 4.37 15.84 -6.12
N VAL A 47 3.06 15.67 -5.94
CA VAL A 47 2.30 16.44 -4.95
C VAL A 47 2.76 16.13 -3.53
N ALA A 48 2.88 14.85 -3.18
CA ALA A 48 3.36 14.44 -1.85
C ALA A 48 4.78 14.93 -1.59
N GLY A 49 5.70 14.74 -2.54
CA GLY A 49 7.08 15.23 -2.44
C GLY A 49 7.16 16.74 -2.31
N GLY A 50 6.34 17.49 -3.07
CA GLY A 50 6.23 18.94 -2.94
C GLY A 50 5.77 19.38 -1.55
N ILE A 51 4.77 18.72 -0.98
CA ILE A 51 4.28 19.00 0.37
C ILE A 51 5.40 18.72 1.40
N PHE A 52 6.08 17.57 1.30
CA PHE A 52 7.17 17.24 2.21
C PHE A 52 8.34 18.23 2.11
N LEU A 53 8.71 18.65 0.89
CA LEU A 53 9.75 19.67 0.70
C LEU A 53 9.38 21.03 1.32
N LEU A 54 8.09 21.39 1.32
CA LEU A 54 7.62 22.62 1.95
C LEU A 54 7.62 22.52 3.49
N ILE A 55 7.38 21.35 4.05
CA ILE A 55 7.35 21.13 5.50
C ILE A 55 8.76 20.96 6.08
N LEU A 56 9.67 20.35 5.31
CA LEU A 56 11.03 19.99 5.74
C LEU A 56 11.83 21.13 6.42
N PRO A 57 11.81 22.40 5.93
CA PRO A 57 12.52 23.48 6.59
C PRO A 57 12.02 23.85 7.99
N PHE A 58 10.80 23.41 8.34
CA PHE A 58 10.18 23.69 9.64
C PHE A 58 10.37 22.53 10.63
N ASP A 59 10.96 21.41 10.18
CA ASP A 59 11.29 20.27 11.02
C ASP A 59 12.73 20.41 11.53
N SER A 60 12.93 20.24 12.84
CA SER A 60 14.25 20.24 13.48
C SER A 60 15.18 19.13 12.95
N SER A 61 14.63 18.12 12.30
CA SER A 61 15.35 16.98 11.73
C SER A 61 16.07 17.27 10.41
N PHE A 62 15.96 18.48 9.85
CA PHE A 62 16.62 18.80 8.57
C PHE A 62 18.16 18.61 8.61
N SER A 63 18.80 19.00 9.71
CA SER A 63 20.24 18.79 9.91
C SER A 63 20.63 17.31 9.96
N ASP A 64 19.73 16.47 10.46
CA ASP A 64 19.96 15.02 10.63
C ASP A 64 19.96 14.31 9.27
N LEU A 65 19.19 14.80 8.31
CA LEU A 65 19.17 14.26 6.93
C LEU A 65 20.53 14.37 6.25
N LEU A 66 21.29 15.43 6.53
CA LEU A 66 22.63 15.63 5.98
C LEU A 66 23.67 14.67 6.56
N GLN A 67 23.37 14.05 7.69
CA GLN A 67 24.24 13.09 8.39
C GLN A 67 23.93 11.63 8.02
N VAL A 68 22.85 11.40 7.26
CA VAL A 68 22.47 10.05 6.83
C VAL A 68 23.54 9.47 5.89
N PRO A 69 24.10 8.28 6.18
CA PRO A 69 25.09 7.66 5.33
C PRO A 69 24.59 7.39 3.91
N LEU A 70 25.46 7.45 2.92
CA LEU A 70 25.10 7.19 1.51
C LEU A 70 24.47 5.81 1.30
N LYS A 71 24.84 4.81 2.08
CA LYS A 71 24.23 3.48 2.05
C LYS A 71 22.74 3.54 2.37
N GLU A 72 22.37 4.29 3.40
CA GLU A 72 20.95 4.46 3.83
C GLU A 72 20.16 5.18 2.73
N TRP A 73 20.73 6.20 2.12
CA TRP A 73 20.13 6.86 0.94
C TRP A 73 19.93 5.89 -0.22
N GLY A 74 20.90 5.00 -0.46
CA GLY A 74 20.78 3.96 -1.48
C GLY A 74 19.62 2.98 -1.20
N LEU A 75 19.50 2.52 0.05
CA LEU A 75 18.41 1.65 0.48
C LEU A 75 17.05 2.34 0.37
N LEU A 76 16.96 3.60 0.81
CA LEU A 76 15.74 4.40 0.70
C LEU A 76 15.33 4.59 -0.76
N PHE A 77 16.28 4.94 -1.63
CA PHE A 77 16.02 5.11 -3.07
C PHE A 77 15.51 3.78 -3.69
N PHE A 78 16.14 2.68 -3.36
CA PHE A 78 15.73 1.35 -3.81
C PHE A 78 14.31 1.00 -3.33
N SER A 79 14.04 1.19 -2.03
CA SER A 79 12.73 0.97 -1.42
C SER A 79 11.64 1.79 -2.11
N VAL A 80 11.83 3.10 -2.24
CA VAL A 80 10.87 4.01 -2.89
C VAL A 80 10.65 3.63 -4.35
N THR A 81 11.72 3.27 -5.07
CA THR A 81 11.62 2.87 -6.48
C THR A 81 10.81 1.59 -6.64
N ILE A 82 11.10 0.56 -5.85
CA ILE A 82 10.40 -0.72 -5.93
C ILE A 82 8.97 -0.61 -5.40
N GLY A 83 8.78 -0.02 -4.23
CA GLY A 83 7.47 0.06 -3.59
C GLY A 83 6.55 1.04 -4.30
N ILE A 84 6.98 2.29 -4.43
CA ILE A 84 6.13 3.38 -4.92
C ILE A 84 6.16 3.47 -6.44
N ALA A 85 7.34 3.57 -7.07
CA ALA A 85 7.38 3.77 -8.51
C ALA A 85 6.87 2.53 -9.27
N VAL A 86 7.30 1.34 -8.89
CA VAL A 86 6.92 0.09 -9.55
C VAL A 86 5.65 -0.49 -8.93
N GLY A 87 5.65 -0.75 -7.62
CA GLY A 87 4.54 -1.43 -6.92
C GLY A 87 3.21 -0.70 -7.08
N ASP A 88 3.16 0.61 -6.80
CA ASP A 88 1.94 1.39 -6.97
C ASP A 88 1.48 1.46 -8.43
N THR A 89 2.41 1.56 -9.37
CA THR A 89 2.06 1.57 -10.80
C THR A 89 1.43 0.24 -11.23
N LEU A 90 2.00 -0.89 -10.81
CA LEU A 90 1.43 -2.22 -11.07
C LEU A 90 0.04 -2.37 -10.42
N TYR A 91 -0.12 -1.90 -9.18
CA TYR A 91 -1.42 -1.88 -8.52
C TYR A 91 -2.46 -1.05 -9.29
N LEU A 92 -2.08 0.14 -9.78
CA LEU A 92 -2.98 1.00 -10.56
C LEU A 92 -3.35 0.37 -11.92
N VAL A 93 -2.44 -0.38 -12.54
CA VAL A 93 -2.76 -1.19 -13.73
C VAL A 93 -3.73 -2.31 -13.36
N ALA A 94 -3.44 -3.06 -12.30
CA ALA A 94 -4.31 -4.12 -11.81
C ALA A 94 -5.72 -3.60 -11.48
N LEU A 95 -5.82 -2.44 -10.84
CA LEU A 95 -7.09 -1.77 -10.53
C LEU A 95 -7.93 -1.51 -11.78
N LYS A 96 -7.31 -1.14 -12.90
CA LYS A 96 -8.01 -0.97 -14.19
C LYS A 96 -8.49 -2.30 -14.77
N GLU A 97 -7.68 -3.35 -14.65
CA GLU A 97 -7.96 -4.66 -15.26
C GLU A 97 -9.03 -5.47 -14.51
N ILE A 98 -9.04 -5.43 -13.16
CA ILE A 98 -9.91 -6.27 -12.34
C ILE A 98 -10.84 -5.52 -11.39
N GLY A 99 -10.79 -4.20 -11.42
CA GLY A 99 -11.58 -3.33 -10.55
C GLY A 99 -11.01 -3.21 -9.13
N ILE A 100 -11.46 -2.16 -8.43
CA ILE A 100 -10.91 -1.76 -7.14
C ILE A 100 -11.07 -2.84 -6.07
N SER A 101 -12.23 -3.47 -5.96
CA SER A 101 -12.51 -4.44 -4.88
C SER A 101 -11.58 -5.66 -4.94
N ARG A 102 -11.34 -6.19 -6.15
CA ARG A 102 -10.44 -7.33 -6.35
C ARG A 102 -8.97 -6.92 -6.20
N ALA A 103 -8.59 -5.77 -6.76
CA ALA A 103 -7.22 -5.27 -6.66
C ALA A 103 -6.83 -5.03 -5.19
N ILE A 104 -7.69 -4.38 -4.39
CA ILE A 104 -7.46 -4.16 -2.95
C ILE A 104 -7.40 -5.49 -2.19
N ALA A 105 -8.29 -6.45 -2.49
CA ALA A 105 -8.29 -7.73 -1.80
C ALA A 105 -6.98 -8.50 -2.01
N LEU A 106 -6.48 -8.51 -3.25
CA LEU A 106 -5.24 -9.22 -3.59
C LEU A 106 -4.01 -8.48 -3.06
N SER A 107 -3.92 -7.16 -3.25
CA SER A 107 -2.80 -6.37 -2.74
C SER A 107 -2.81 -6.22 -1.22
N GLY A 108 -3.98 -6.34 -0.57
CA GLY A 108 -4.10 -6.38 0.89
C GLY A 108 -3.40 -7.57 1.56
N THR A 109 -2.84 -8.49 0.78
CA THR A 109 -1.96 -9.55 1.28
C THR A 109 -0.53 -9.06 1.57
N PHE A 110 -0.20 -7.79 1.30
CA PHE A 110 1.15 -7.25 1.49
C PHE A 110 1.75 -7.44 2.89
N PRO A 111 1.00 -7.46 4.03
CA PRO A 111 1.60 -7.78 5.32
C PRO A 111 2.19 -9.19 5.38
N LEU A 112 1.58 -10.15 4.66
CA LEU A 112 2.12 -11.50 4.55
C LEU A 112 3.41 -11.54 3.73
N THR A 113 3.48 -10.74 2.67
CA THR A 113 4.70 -10.64 1.86
C THR A 113 5.82 -9.89 2.58
N THR A 114 5.50 -8.90 3.43
CA THR A 114 6.48 -8.24 4.31
C THR A 114 7.10 -9.27 5.27
N MET A 115 6.27 -10.07 5.96
CA MET A 115 6.77 -11.14 6.83
C MET A 115 7.63 -12.18 6.10
N LEU A 116 7.27 -12.50 4.85
CA LEU A 116 8.09 -13.38 4.02
C LEU A 116 9.49 -12.78 3.79
N TRP A 117 9.56 -11.49 3.43
CA TRP A 117 10.83 -10.82 3.20
C TRP A 117 11.63 -10.63 4.49
N GLU A 118 11.00 -10.29 5.62
CA GLU A 118 11.66 -10.25 6.94
C GLU A 118 12.29 -11.60 7.29
N ALA A 119 11.56 -12.69 7.08
CA ALA A 119 12.09 -14.02 7.36
C ALA A 119 13.26 -14.40 6.44
N VAL A 120 13.21 -14.00 5.15
CA VAL A 120 14.23 -14.37 4.15
C VAL A 120 15.45 -13.46 4.23
N LEU A 121 15.28 -12.15 4.45
CA LEU A 121 16.36 -11.17 4.36
C LEU A 121 16.99 -10.85 5.73
N LEU A 122 16.20 -10.93 6.81
CA LEU A 122 16.63 -10.53 8.15
C LEU A 122 16.70 -11.69 9.15
N ASP A 123 16.41 -12.92 8.71
CA ASP A 123 16.32 -14.10 9.60
C ASP A 123 15.36 -13.90 10.79
N HIS A 124 14.32 -13.07 10.60
CA HIS A 124 13.30 -12.79 11.60
C HIS A 124 12.01 -13.57 11.30
N PRO A 125 11.82 -14.76 11.85
CA PRO A 125 10.58 -15.51 11.64
C PRO A 125 9.39 -14.79 12.27
N PRO A 126 8.25 -14.70 11.56
CA PRO A 126 7.07 -14.03 12.09
C PRO A 126 6.54 -14.71 13.35
N SER A 127 6.10 -13.92 14.34
CA SER A 127 5.40 -14.48 15.49
C SER A 127 4.05 -15.07 15.07
N SER A 128 3.59 -16.11 15.79
CA SER A 128 2.31 -16.76 15.49
C SER A 128 1.13 -15.80 15.61
N SER A 129 1.17 -14.84 16.53
CA SER A 129 0.13 -13.82 16.69
C SER A 129 0.09 -12.85 15.50
N LEU A 130 1.25 -12.42 15.00
CA LEU A 130 1.35 -11.53 13.85
C LEU A 130 0.85 -12.22 12.58
N LEU A 131 1.27 -13.48 12.37
CA LEU A 131 0.81 -14.29 11.24
C LEU A 131 -0.71 -14.49 11.29
N THR A 132 -1.26 -14.86 12.45
CA THR A 132 -2.71 -15.05 12.62
C THR A 132 -3.47 -13.75 12.36
N GLY A 133 -3.00 -12.63 12.92
CA GLY A 133 -3.61 -11.31 12.70
C GLY A 133 -3.63 -10.91 11.23
N SER A 134 -2.51 -11.08 10.52
CA SER A 134 -2.41 -10.76 9.09
C SER A 134 -3.28 -11.66 8.23
N LEU A 135 -3.39 -12.94 8.54
CA LEU A 135 -4.31 -13.86 7.85
C LEU A 135 -5.78 -13.48 8.07
N LEU A 136 -6.15 -13.08 9.30
CA LEU A 136 -7.50 -12.61 9.60
C LEU A 136 -7.82 -11.32 8.83
N VAL A 137 -6.90 -10.36 8.76
CA VAL A 137 -7.07 -9.14 7.98
C VAL A 137 -7.22 -9.47 6.49
N ALA A 138 -6.35 -10.30 5.93
CA ALA A 138 -6.44 -10.72 4.52
C ALA A 138 -7.78 -11.42 4.23
N ALA A 139 -8.22 -12.34 5.10
CA ALA A 139 -9.52 -13.01 4.97
C ALA A 139 -10.67 -12.01 5.04
N GLY A 140 -10.62 -11.04 5.96
CA GLY A 140 -11.62 -9.97 6.08
C GLY A 140 -11.73 -9.12 4.82
N VAL A 141 -10.60 -8.71 4.24
CA VAL A 141 -10.56 -7.93 3.00
C VAL A 141 -11.13 -8.74 1.83
N VAL A 142 -10.78 -10.02 1.70
CA VAL A 142 -11.34 -10.92 0.68
C VAL A 142 -12.85 -11.09 0.86
N PHE A 143 -13.32 -11.27 2.10
CA PHE A 143 -14.75 -11.40 2.40
C PHE A 143 -15.53 -10.14 2.01
N LEU A 144 -15.06 -8.97 2.42
CA LEU A 144 -15.69 -7.69 2.08
C LEU A 144 -15.69 -7.44 0.57
N SER A 145 -14.60 -7.78 -0.13
CA SER A 145 -14.50 -7.60 -1.57
C SER A 145 -15.50 -8.45 -2.37
N ARG A 146 -15.90 -9.60 -1.83
CA ARG A 146 -16.94 -10.46 -2.44
C ARG A 146 -18.35 -9.88 -2.28
N GLN A 147 -18.59 -9.16 -1.19
CA GLN A 147 -19.90 -8.56 -0.92
C GLN A 147 -20.14 -7.24 -1.69
N ALA A 148 -19.10 -6.57 -2.10
CA ALA A 148 -19.17 -5.24 -2.70
C ALA A 148 -19.65 -5.19 -4.16
N SER A 149 -20.38 -6.20 -4.64
CA SER A 149 -20.88 -6.27 -6.02
C SER A 149 -22.40 -6.43 -6.18
N PRO A 150 -23.25 -5.69 -5.45
CA PRO A 150 -24.65 -5.58 -5.86
C PRO A 150 -24.74 -4.46 -6.91
N GLY A 151 -24.68 -4.80 -8.18
CA GLY A 151 -24.83 -3.87 -9.29
C GLY A 151 -23.71 -3.83 -10.33
N ALA A 152 -22.80 -4.82 -10.31
CA ALA A 152 -21.88 -5.02 -11.44
C ALA A 152 -22.68 -5.31 -12.70
N THR A 153 -22.74 -4.35 -13.61
CA THR A 153 -23.29 -4.56 -14.95
C THR A 153 -22.36 -5.45 -15.76
N ALA A 154 -22.86 -6.06 -16.83
CA ALA A 154 -22.06 -6.91 -17.73
C ALA A 154 -20.81 -6.17 -18.31
N ALA A 155 -20.76 -4.84 -18.22
CA ALA A 155 -19.62 -4.00 -18.57
C ALA A 155 -18.45 -4.10 -17.56
N ASP A 156 -18.69 -4.64 -16.36
CA ASP A 156 -17.67 -4.79 -15.30
C ASP A 156 -16.93 -6.14 -15.33
N VAL A 157 -17.10 -6.91 -16.39
CA VAL A 157 -16.33 -8.17 -16.57
C VAL A 157 -14.88 -7.79 -16.82
N PRO A 158 -13.94 -8.27 -15.97
CA PRO A 158 -12.54 -7.90 -16.10
C PRO A 158 -12.00 -8.37 -17.46
N VAL A 159 -11.47 -7.43 -18.23
CA VAL A 159 -10.94 -7.68 -19.59
C VAL A 159 -9.77 -8.65 -19.54
N ARG A 160 -8.93 -8.60 -18.47
CA ARG A 160 -7.75 -9.45 -18.31
C ARG A 160 -7.58 -9.91 -16.87
N LEU A 161 -8.50 -10.76 -16.41
CA LEU A 161 -8.50 -11.25 -15.01
C LEU A 161 -7.15 -11.81 -14.56
N LYS A 162 -6.52 -12.67 -15.37
CA LYS A 162 -5.23 -13.30 -15.03
C LYS A 162 -4.12 -12.25 -14.87
N LEU A 163 -4.07 -11.26 -15.76
CA LEU A 163 -3.09 -10.18 -15.70
C LEU A 163 -3.30 -9.33 -14.45
N GLY A 164 -4.53 -8.88 -14.17
CA GLY A 164 -4.80 -8.05 -13.00
C GLY A 164 -4.53 -8.76 -11.67
N VAL A 165 -4.85 -10.06 -11.57
CA VAL A 165 -4.49 -10.88 -10.40
C VAL A 165 -2.97 -10.96 -10.23
N PHE A 166 -2.25 -11.29 -11.31
CA PHE A 166 -0.80 -11.36 -11.29
C PHE A 166 -0.16 -10.03 -10.86
N LEU A 167 -0.58 -8.93 -11.46
CA LEU A 167 -0.05 -7.60 -11.14
C LEU A 167 -0.34 -7.18 -9.70
N SER A 168 -1.53 -7.49 -9.15
CA SER A 168 -1.85 -7.22 -7.74
C SER A 168 -0.94 -7.98 -6.77
N LEU A 169 -0.66 -9.26 -7.07
CA LEU A 169 0.23 -10.09 -6.24
C LEU A 169 1.68 -9.61 -6.34
N VAL A 170 2.14 -9.23 -7.53
CA VAL A 170 3.49 -8.67 -7.73
C VAL A 170 3.61 -7.31 -7.02
N ALA A 171 2.59 -6.46 -7.08
CA ALA A 171 2.56 -5.22 -6.32
C ALA A 171 2.67 -5.47 -4.81
N SER A 172 1.92 -6.45 -4.29
CA SER A 172 2.01 -6.88 -2.89
C SER A 172 3.43 -7.33 -2.51
N LEU A 173 4.09 -8.11 -3.35
CA LEU A 173 5.49 -8.54 -3.14
C LEU A 173 6.45 -7.34 -3.09
N PHE A 174 6.29 -6.37 -3.99
CA PHE A 174 7.14 -5.18 -4.02
C PHE A 174 6.90 -4.25 -2.85
N TRP A 175 5.66 -4.08 -2.42
CA TRP A 175 5.35 -3.34 -1.20
C TRP A 175 5.94 -4.01 0.04
N GLY A 176 5.82 -5.34 0.13
CA GLY A 176 6.45 -6.10 1.21
C GLY A 176 7.96 -5.93 1.23
N LEU A 177 8.62 -6.04 0.07
CA LEU A 177 10.07 -5.85 -0.04
C LEU A 177 10.51 -4.42 0.31
N SER A 178 9.74 -3.40 -0.09
CA SER A 178 10.06 -2.01 0.19
C SER A 178 9.89 -1.63 1.67
N SER A 179 9.20 -2.46 2.44
CA SER A 179 8.92 -2.23 3.87
C SER A 179 9.97 -2.85 4.79
N VAL A 180 10.85 -3.68 4.27
CA VAL A 180 11.94 -4.38 4.97
C VAL A 180 13.28 -3.68 4.72
#